data_42544617c368b75d0e7adab81617ad8b
#
_entry.id   42544617c368b75d0e7adab81617ad8b
#
_cell.length_a   1.000
_cell.length_b   1.000
_cell.length_c   1.000
_cell.angle_alpha   90.00
_cell.angle_beta   90.00
_cell.angle_gamma   90.00
#
_symmetry.space_group_name_H-M   'P 1'
#
loop_
_entity.id
_entity.type
_entity.pdbx_description
1 polymer ?
#
loop_
_entity_poly.entity_id
_entity_poly.type
_entity_poly.pdbx_seq_one_letter_code
_entity_poly.pdbx_strand_id
1 'polypeptide(L)'
;ITLVCGCMFSGKTTELLRSAERLPAARVQAFKPAIDTRYALDAVVSHAGRAFPATVVDSAAAIPPRIRTSVSLAAIDEGHFFGVELVEVVQGLARCGIDVVVAALDRDSWGREFPAMRRWVDVADTVTGLSAVCARCGREATRTQRLTPILDRSMVGGPESYEPRCEGCWKAPPEAPP
;
A
#
# COMPACT_ATOMS: atom_id res chain seq x y z
N ILE A 1 13.00 -7.59 3.82
CA ILE A 1 11.61 -7.23 3.46
C ILE A 1 11.07 -6.31 4.56
N THR A 2 10.61 -5.11 4.20
CA THR A 2 9.94 -4.17 5.10
C THR A 2 8.49 -4.01 4.68
N LEU A 3 7.55 -4.22 5.62
CA LEU A 3 6.13 -3.96 5.44
C LEU A 3 5.77 -2.63 6.10
N VAL A 4 5.16 -1.71 5.36
CA VAL A 4 4.55 -0.47 5.86
C VAL A 4 3.03 -0.61 5.73
N CYS A 5 2.31 -0.70 6.82
CA CYS A 5 0.88 -0.95 6.82
C CYS A 5 0.08 0.05 7.67
N GLY A 6 -1.23 0.08 7.49
CA GLY A 6 -2.15 0.95 8.22
C GLY A 6 -3.34 1.39 7.37
N CYS A 7 -4.24 2.17 7.94
CA CYS A 7 -5.44 2.65 7.27
C CYS A 7 -5.13 3.63 6.12
N MET A 8 -6.13 4.01 5.35
CA MET A 8 -5.96 5.10 4.37
C MET A 8 -5.55 6.40 5.07
N PHE A 9 -4.77 7.22 4.37
CA PHE A 9 -4.24 8.51 4.85
C PHE A 9 -3.24 8.43 6.01
N SER A 10 -2.75 7.25 6.37
CA SER A 10 -1.76 7.06 7.45
C SER A 10 -0.32 7.39 7.03
N GLY A 11 -0.07 7.79 5.78
CA GLY A 11 1.27 8.17 5.31
C GLY A 11 2.13 7.00 4.79
N LYS A 12 1.55 5.85 4.48
CA LYS A 12 2.28 4.67 3.96
C LYS A 12 3.13 4.97 2.74
N THR A 13 2.55 5.61 1.73
CA THR A 13 3.26 6.02 0.51
C THR A 13 4.40 7.00 0.83
N THR A 14 4.20 7.90 1.81
CA THR A 14 5.26 8.82 2.25
C THR A 14 6.44 8.06 2.86
N GLU A 15 6.19 7.05 3.67
CA GLU A 15 7.24 6.21 4.28
C GLU A 15 7.92 5.32 3.25
N LEU A 16 7.16 4.79 2.28
CA LEU A 16 7.70 4.07 1.12
C LEU A 16 8.70 4.95 0.36
N LEU A 17 8.30 6.18 0.02
CA LEU A 17 9.15 7.13 -0.70
C LEU A 17 10.37 7.55 0.13
N ARG A 18 10.22 7.72 1.44
CA ARG A 18 11.36 7.98 2.34
C ARG A 18 12.38 6.85 2.30
N SER A 19 11.94 5.61 2.24
CA SER A 19 12.83 4.45 2.09
C SER A 19 13.52 4.43 0.73
N ALA A 20 12.81 4.77 -0.34
CA ALA A 20 13.34 4.88 -1.69
C ALA A 20 14.43 5.97 -1.81
N GLU A 21 14.23 7.11 -1.16
CA GLU A 21 15.14 8.27 -1.21
C GLU A 21 16.46 8.08 -0.44
N ARG A 22 16.58 7.03 0.36
CA ARG A 22 17.83 6.68 1.05
C ARG A 22 18.93 6.19 0.10
N LEU A 23 18.55 5.80 -1.11
CA LEU A 23 19.45 5.25 -2.12
C LEU A 23 19.44 6.13 -3.37
N PRO A 24 20.52 6.11 -4.17
CA PRO A 24 20.50 6.75 -5.49
C PRO A 24 19.35 6.20 -6.35
N ALA A 25 18.66 7.07 -7.07
CA ALA A 25 17.48 6.69 -7.87
C ALA A 25 17.76 5.54 -8.87
N ALA A 26 18.99 5.44 -9.39
CA ALA A 26 19.38 4.33 -10.26
C ALA A 26 19.36 2.96 -9.59
N ARG A 27 19.45 2.92 -8.25
CA ARG A 27 19.41 1.70 -7.42
C ARG A 27 18.01 1.34 -6.93
N VAL A 28 17.02 2.18 -7.19
CA VAL A 28 15.63 2.01 -6.74
C VAL A 28 14.73 1.81 -7.94
N GLN A 29 13.76 0.92 -7.80
CA GLN A 29 12.64 0.80 -8.74
C GLN A 29 11.33 0.69 -7.97
N ALA A 30 10.40 1.60 -8.27
CA ALA A 30 9.08 1.56 -7.69
C ALA A 30 8.09 0.84 -8.62
N PHE A 31 7.11 0.18 -8.02
CA PHE A 31 6.02 -0.53 -8.68
C PHE A 31 4.69 -0.12 -8.07
N LYS A 32 3.65 -0.06 -8.90
CA LYS A 32 2.27 0.12 -8.48
C LYS A 32 1.33 -0.73 -9.33
N PRO A 33 0.16 -1.13 -8.78
CA PRO A 33 -0.82 -1.88 -9.55
C PRO A 33 -1.52 -0.99 -10.57
N ALA A 34 -1.83 -1.54 -11.75
CA ALA A 34 -2.51 -0.83 -12.84
C ALA A 34 -3.92 -0.36 -12.45
N ILE A 35 -4.56 -1.03 -11.50
CA ILE A 35 -5.87 -0.63 -10.98
C ILE A 35 -5.83 0.71 -10.24
N ASP A 36 -4.67 1.13 -9.71
CA ASP A 36 -4.54 2.40 -9.02
C ASP A 36 -4.31 3.57 -10.00
N THR A 37 -5.39 4.19 -10.41
CA THR A 37 -5.40 5.34 -11.35
C THR A 37 -5.61 6.69 -10.67
N ARG A 38 -5.56 6.76 -9.33
CA ARG A 38 -5.95 7.95 -8.53
C ARG A 38 -5.09 9.20 -8.76
N TYR A 39 -3.82 9.02 -9.04
CA TYR A 39 -2.86 10.14 -9.15
C TYR A 39 -2.16 10.14 -10.52
N ALA A 40 -0.88 9.80 -10.59
CA ALA A 40 -0.15 9.70 -11.85
C ALA A 40 -0.18 8.27 -12.39
N LEU A 41 -0.22 8.11 -13.71
CA LEU A 41 -0.24 6.79 -14.35
C LEU A 41 1.11 6.06 -14.17
N ASP A 42 2.23 6.79 -14.10
CA ASP A 42 3.59 6.29 -14.12
C ASP A 42 4.43 6.73 -12.91
N ALA A 43 3.78 7.11 -11.81
CA ALA A 43 4.46 7.49 -10.58
C ALA A 43 3.69 7.05 -9.33
N VAL A 44 4.44 6.75 -8.27
CA VAL A 44 3.93 6.69 -6.90
C VAL A 44 3.92 8.12 -6.36
N VAL A 45 2.76 8.58 -5.90
CA VAL A 45 2.57 9.96 -5.42
C VAL A 45 2.00 9.93 -4.00
N SER A 46 2.70 10.58 -3.06
CA SER A 46 2.19 10.75 -1.71
C SER A 46 1.18 11.91 -1.62
N HIS A 47 0.32 11.90 -0.60
CA HIS A 47 -0.59 13.01 -0.32
C HIS A 47 0.12 14.37 -0.12
N ALA A 48 1.38 14.36 0.26
CA ALA A 48 2.22 15.56 0.38
C ALA A 48 2.79 16.04 -0.96
N GLY A 49 2.40 15.44 -2.09
CA GLY A 49 2.83 15.81 -3.43
C GLY A 49 4.22 15.30 -3.82
N ARG A 50 4.87 14.48 -3.00
CA ARG A 50 6.14 13.82 -3.37
C ARG A 50 5.84 12.73 -4.38
N ALA A 51 6.63 12.66 -5.45
CA ALA A 51 6.46 11.68 -6.51
C ALA A 51 7.76 10.93 -6.79
N PHE A 52 7.65 9.67 -7.15
CA PHE A 52 8.76 8.85 -7.62
C PHE A 52 8.30 8.03 -8.84
N PRO A 53 9.09 8.00 -9.93
CA PRO A 53 8.72 7.23 -11.13
C PRO A 53 8.48 5.77 -10.79
N ALA A 54 7.38 5.19 -11.28
CA ALA A 54 6.99 3.83 -10.99
C ALA A 54 6.66 3.04 -12.24
N THR A 55 6.99 1.76 -12.20
CA THR A 55 6.57 0.78 -13.19
C THR A 55 5.18 0.27 -12.84
N VAL A 56 4.22 0.49 -13.72
CA VAL A 56 2.85 -0.02 -13.56
C VAL A 56 2.81 -1.47 -13.99
N VAL A 57 2.18 -2.31 -13.19
CA VAL A 57 2.05 -3.76 -13.43
C VAL A 57 0.64 -4.26 -13.13
N ASP A 58 0.18 -5.22 -13.93
CA ASP A 58 -1.15 -5.81 -13.78
C ASP A 58 -1.21 -6.92 -12.73
N SER A 59 -0.06 -7.49 -12.38
CA SER A 59 0.04 -8.60 -11.41
C SER A 59 1.38 -8.60 -10.69
N ALA A 60 1.44 -9.29 -9.56
CA ALA A 60 2.69 -9.51 -8.82
C ALA A 60 3.74 -10.23 -9.67
N ALA A 61 3.34 -11.23 -10.45
CA ALA A 61 4.23 -12.00 -11.33
C ALA A 61 4.90 -11.16 -12.41
N ALA A 62 4.35 -10.00 -12.75
CA ALA A 62 4.94 -9.08 -13.72
C ALA A 62 6.10 -8.23 -13.15
N ILE A 63 6.35 -8.26 -11.83
CA ILE A 63 7.39 -7.48 -11.18
C ILE A 63 8.80 -8.03 -11.49
N PRO A 64 9.12 -9.33 -11.22
CA PRO A 64 10.49 -9.85 -11.37
C PRO A 64 11.09 -9.62 -12.77
N PRO A 65 10.38 -9.90 -13.89
CA PRO A 65 10.97 -9.71 -15.22
C PRO A 65 11.21 -8.24 -15.59
N ARG A 66 10.68 -7.29 -14.81
CA ARG A 66 10.87 -5.85 -15.03
C ARG A 66 11.92 -5.23 -14.13
N ILE A 67 12.49 -5.98 -13.19
CA ILE A 67 13.58 -5.49 -12.32
C ILE A 67 14.83 -5.23 -13.15
N ARG A 68 15.33 -4.01 -13.10
CA ARG A 68 16.60 -3.62 -13.74
C ARG A 68 17.78 -4.21 -12.97
N THR A 69 18.85 -4.56 -13.64
CA THR A 69 20.04 -5.20 -13.03
C THR A 69 20.74 -4.33 -11.98
N SER A 70 20.60 -3.00 -12.06
CA SER A 70 21.18 -2.07 -11.08
C SER A 70 20.39 -1.92 -9.79
N VAL A 71 19.19 -2.48 -9.72
CA VAL A 71 18.27 -2.30 -8.58
C VAL A 71 18.75 -3.07 -7.37
N SER A 72 18.79 -2.40 -6.24
CA SER A 72 19.01 -3.00 -4.92
C SER A 72 17.84 -2.79 -3.97
N LEU A 73 16.86 -1.94 -4.34
CA LEU A 73 15.63 -1.72 -3.60
C LEU A 73 14.42 -1.71 -4.55
N ALA A 74 13.48 -2.60 -4.32
CA ALA A 74 12.16 -2.59 -4.93
C ALA A 74 11.15 -1.97 -3.95
N ALA A 75 10.50 -0.87 -4.35
CA ALA A 75 9.48 -0.18 -3.59
C ALA A 75 8.10 -0.48 -4.21
N ILE A 76 7.21 -1.13 -3.49
CA ILE A 76 5.92 -1.59 -4.02
C ILE A 76 4.79 -0.88 -3.27
N ASP A 77 4.06 -0.01 -3.95
CA ASP A 77 2.91 0.68 -3.37
C ASP A 77 1.61 -0.09 -3.62
N GLU A 78 0.63 0.14 -2.76
CA GLU A 78 -0.71 -0.48 -2.80
C GLU A 78 -0.66 -2.02 -2.89
N GLY A 79 0.27 -2.63 -2.15
CA GLY A 79 0.57 -4.07 -2.20
C GLY A 79 -0.64 -4.99 -1.96
N HIS A 80 -1.67 -4.52 -1.25
CA HIS A 80 -2.90 -5.28 -0.99
C HIS A 80 -3.69 -5.64 -2.26
N PHE A 81 -3.56 -4.86 -3.35
CA PHE A 81 -4.21 -5.18 -4.62
C PHE A 81 -3.59 -6.38 -5.35
N PHE A 82 -2.37 -6.74 -5.03
CA PHE A 82 -1.71 -7.92 -5.63
C PHE A 82 -2.03 -9.25 -4.92
N GLY A 83 -2.74 -9.18 -3.78
CA GLY A 83 -3.12 -10.36 -3.04
C GLY A 83 -1.93 -11.13 -2.43
N VAL A 84 -2.16 -12.42 -2.17
CA VAL A 84 -1.16 -13.29 -1.51
C VAL A 84 0.04 -13.63 -2.41
N GLU A 85 -0.12 -13.54 -3.72
CA GLU A 85 0.90 -13.84 -4.72
C GLU A 85 2.12 -12.92 -4.59
N LEU A 86 1.91 -11.66 -4.18
CA LEU A 86 3.00 -10.72 -3.97
C LEU A 86 3.95 -11.17 -2.85
N VAL A 87 3.48 -11.93 -1.87
CA VAL A 87 4.32 -12.44 -0.77
C VAL A 87 5.44 -13.33 -1.33
N GLU A 88 5.11 -14.22 -2.25
CA GLU A 88 6.09 -15.12 -2.87
C GLU A 88 7.07 -14.36 -3.77
N VAL A 89 6.57 -13.36 -4.50
CA VAL A 89 7.39 -12.48 -5.35
C VAL A 89 8.43 -11.73 -4.52
N VAL A 90 8.03 -11.09 -3.43
CA VAL A 90 8.99 -10.32 -2.61
C VAL A 90 10.01 -11.20 -1.89
N GLN A 91 9.62 -12.41 -1.46
CA GLN A 91 10.57 -13.38 -0.94
C GLN A 91 11.58 -13.81 -2.02
N GLY A 92 11.13 -13.97 -3.27
CA GLY A 92 11.99 -14.25 -4.41
C GLY A 92 13.01 -13.14 -4.64
N LEU A 93 12.58 -11.88 -4.64
CA LEU A 93 13.45 -10.71 -4.80
C LEU A 93 14.46 -10.62 -3.65
N ALA A 94 14.02 -10.82 -2.42
CA ALA A 94 14.90 -10.79 -1.24
C ALA A 94 15.98 -11.88 -1.32
N ARG A 95 15.63 -13.10 -1.75
CA ARG A 95 16.63 -14.17 -1.99
C ARG A 95 17.65 -13.82 -3.07
N CYS A 96 17.28 -12.95 -4.01
CA CYS A 96 18.20 -12.42 -5.02
C CYS A 96 19.03 -11.21 -4.53
N GLY A 97 18.96 -10.88 -3.23
CA GLY A 97 19.72 -9.77 -2.63
C GLY A 97 19.13 -8.40 -2.91
N ILE A 98 17.85 -8.31 -3.27
CA ILE A 98 17.13 -7.06 -3.46
C ILE A 98 16.31 -6.76 -2.21
N ASP A 99 16.56 -5.62 -1.58
CA ASP A 99 15.71 -5.13 -0.51
C ASP A 99 14.31 -4.82 -1.05
N VAL A 100 13.28 -5.12 -0.27
CA VAL A 100 11.90 -4.86 -0.67
C VAL A 100 11.18 -4.09 0.41
N VAL A 101 10.54 -2.99 0.02
CA VAL A 101 9.60 -2.24 0.87
C VAL A 101 8.22 -2.28 0.23
N VAL A 102 7.23 -2.75 0.98
CA VAL A 102 5.84 -2.83 0.53
C VAL A 102 4.98 -1.91 1.38
N ALA A 103 4.21 -1.03 0.75
CA ALA A 103 3.14 -0.26 1.39
C ALA A 103 1.78 -0.91 1.08
N ALA A 104 1.00 -1.23 2.12
CA ALA A 104 -0.28 -1.89 1.96
C ALA A 104 -1.31 -1.44 3.01
N LEU A 105 -2.60 -1.47 2.66
CA LEU A 105 -3.66 -1.39 3.64
C LEU A 105 -3.69 -2.67 4.48
N ASP A 106 -3.84 -2.53 5.78
CA ASP A 106 -4.01 -3.66 6.70
C ASP A 106 -5.45 -4.19 6.69
N ARG A 107 -6.44 -3.29 6.54
CA ARG A 107 -7.86 -3.61 6.59
C ARG A 107 -8.66 -2.89 5.51
N ASP A 108 -9.74 -3.55 5.07
CA ASP A 108 -10.74 -2.94 4.20
C ASP A 108 -11.67 -1.98 4.99
N SER A 109 -12.60 -1.33 4.30
CA SER A 109 -13.56 -0.39 4.91
C SER A 109 -14.59 -1.07 5.82
N TRP A 110 -14.76 -2.39 5.78
CA TRP A 110 -15.55 -3.17 6.75
C TRP A 110 -14.74 -3.58 7.98
N GLY A 111 -13.46 -3.20 8.06
CA GLY A 111 -12.57 -3.55 9.15
C GLY A 111 -12.00 -4.97 9.07
N ARG A 112 -12.19 -5.67 7.97
CA ARG A 112 -11.62 -7.01 7.76
C ARG A 112 -10.17 -6.89 7.28
N GLU A 113 -9.33 -7.74 7.83
CA GLU A 113 -7.94 -7.84 7.42
C GLU A 113 -7.83 -8.34 5.97
N PHE A 114 -6.94 -7.76 5.19
CA PHE A 114 -6.65 -8.28 3.86
C PHE A 114 -6.02 -9.68 3.96
N PRO A 115 -6.41 -10.63 3.09
CA PRO A 115 -5.95 -12.02 3.18
C PRO A 115 -4.44 -12.20 3.18
N ALA A 116 -3.71 -11.32 2.51
CA ALA A 116 -2.26 -11.37 2.46
C ALA A 116 -1.57 -10.85 3.74
N MET A 117 -2.27 -10.08 4.59
CA MET A 117 -1.63 -9.33 5.69
C MET A 117 -0.92 -10.24 6.69
N ARG A 118 -1.57 -11.34 7.10
CA ARG A 118 -0.95 -12.31 8.03
C ARG A 118 0.35 -12.89 7.45
N ARG A 119 0.32 -13.30 6.17
CA ARG A 119 1.52 -13.82 5.48
C ARG A 119 2.60 -12.76 5.32
N TRP A 120 2.22 -11.48 5.13
CA TRP A 120 3.16 -10.38 5.09
C TRP A 120 3.93 -10.23 6.41
N VAL A 121 3.20 -10.25 7.54
CA VAL A 121 3.81 -10.15 8.88
C VAL A 121 4.75 -11.31 9.14
N ASP A 122 4.41 -12.52 8.68
CA ASP A 122 5.24 -13.71 8.88
C ASP A 122 6.57 -13.67 8.10
N VAL A 123 6.65 -12.95 6.97
CA VAL A 123 7.83 -12.92 6.10
C VAL A 123 8.63 -11.61 6.19
N ALA A 124 8.08 -10.58 6.80
CA ALA A 124 8.76 -9.29 6.91
C ALA A 124 9.80 -9.30 8.02
N ASP A 125 10.99 -8.79 7.73
CA ASP A 125 12.04 -8.54 8.74
C ASP A 125 11.67 -7.34 9.63
N THR A 126 10.90 -6.40 9.06
CA THR A 126 10.43 -5.20 9.76
C THR A 126 8.99 -4.91 9.37
N VAL A 127 8.15 -4.66 10.38
CA VAL A 127 6.76 -4.21 10.19
C VAL A 127 6.59 -2.83 10.81
N THR A 128 6.20 -1.86 10.00
CA THR A 128 5.91 -0.49 10.42
C THR A 128 4.41 -0.24 10.30
N GLY A 129 3.70 -0.28 11.42
CA GLY A 129 2.29 0.08 11.51
C GLY A 129 2.13 1.61 11.63
N LEU A 130 1.35 2.20 10.75
CA LEU A 130 1.07 3.65 10.73
C LEU A 130 -0.40 3.92 11.03
N SER A 131 -0.65 5.02 11.72
CA SER A 131 -1.97 5.55 11.98
C SER A 131 -2.16 6.92 11.32
N ALA A 132 -3.39 7.35 11.19
CA ALA A 132 -3.77 8.67 10.71
C ALA A 132 -4.40 9.51 11.84
N VAL A 133 -4.83 10.72 11.51
CA VAL A 133 -5.64 11.54 12.41
C VAL A 133 -7.11 11.36 12.06
N CYS A 134 -7.94 11.02 13.04
CA CYS A 134 -9.37 10.82 12.85
C CYS A 134 -10.04 12.11 12.36
N ALA A 135 -10.65 12.06 11.17
CA ALA A 135 -11.31 13.20 10.55
C ALA A 135 -12.46 13.76 11.38
N ARG A 136 -13.01 12.98 12.33
CA ARG A 136 -14.14 13.40 13.16
C ARG A 136 -13.76 14.00 14.51
N CYS A 137 -12.75 13.44 15.19
CA CYS A 137 -12.45 13.82 16.58
C CYS A 137 -10.97 14.10 16.85
N GLY A 138 -10.10 14.07 15.84
CA GLY A 138 -8.68 14.38 15.98
C GLY A 138 -7.83 13.33 16.69
N ARG A 139 -8.42 12.25 17.23
CA ARG A 139 -7.67 11.15 17.86
C ARG A 139 -6.97 10.28 16.81
N GLU A 140 -6.10 9.42 17.26
CA GLU A 140 -5.45 8.41 16.43
C GLU A 140 -6.49 7.56 15.67
N ALA A 141 -6.28 7.41 14.36
CA ALA A 141 -7.16 6.68 13.45
C ALA A 141 -6.44 5.45 12.89
N THR A 142 -7.09 4.29 13.06
CA THR A 142 -6.63 2.99 12.56
C THR A 142 -7.65 2.34 11.61
N ARG A 143 -8.74 3.04 11.31
CA ARG A 143 -9.82 2.55 10.46
C ARG A 143 -10.00 3.42 9.22
N THR A 144 -10.33 2.78 8.12
CA THR A 144 -10.77 3.45 6.90
C THR A 144 -12.29 3.50 6.89
N GLN A 145 -12.86 4.70 6.98
CA GLN A 145 -14.30 4.91 6.86
C GLN A 145 -14.67 5.15 5.40
N ARG A 146 -15.64 4.41 4.90
CA ARG A 146 -16.23 4.66 3.60
C ARG A 146 -17.30 5.75 3.70
N LEU A 147 -17.32 6.65 2.74
CA LEU A 147 -18.25 7.79 2.65
C LEU A 147 -19.31 7.61 1.56
N THR A 148 -19.03 6.79 0.55
CA THR A 148 -19.89 6.58 -0.61
C THR A 148 -20.45 5.16 -0.66
N PRO A 149 -21.61 4.91 -1.30
CA PRO A 149 -22.12 3.56 -1.53
C PRO A 149 -21.11 2.69 -2.30
N ILE A 150 -21.20 1.38 -2.11
CA ILE A 150 -20.37 0.42 -2.83
C ILE A 150 -20.98 0.18 -4.19
N LEU A 151 -20.24 0.53 -5.22
CA LEU A 151 -20.58 0.26 -6.60
C LEU A 151 -19.79 -0.93 -7.15
N ASP A 152 -18.60 -1.21 -6.59
CA ASP A 152 -17.70 -2.27 -7.01
C ASP A 152 -16.85 -2.74 -5.83
N ARG A 153 -16.44 -4.03 -5.87
CA ARG A 153 -15.53 -4.65 -4.90
C ARG A 153 -14.14 -4.03 -4.90
N SER A 154 -13.67 -3.65 -6.06
CA SER A 154 -12.32 -3.10 -6.32
C SER A 154 -12.30 -1.58 -6.32
N MET A 155 -13.25 -0.93 -5.67
CA MET A 155 -13.37 0.53 -5.75
C MET A 155 -12.12 1.22 -5.20
N VAL A 156 -11.31 1.69 -6.14
CA VAL A 156 -10.22 2.61 -5.89
C VAL A 156 -10.83 4.00 -5.71
N GLY A 157 -10.53 4.66 -4.60
CA GLY A 157 -11.05 6.00 -4.30
C GLY A 157 -10.09 6.80 -3.42
N GLY A 158 -10.26 8.10 -3.43
CA GLY A 158 -9.49 9.06 -2.66
C GLY A 158 -10.30 9.67 -1.50
N PRO A 159 -9.98 10.93 -1.11
CA PRO A 159 -10.64 11.65 -0.03
C PRO A 159 -12.15 11.86 -0.22
N GLU A 160 -12.62 11.81 -1.44
CA GLU A 160 -14.04 11.89 -1.79
C GLU A 160 -14.84 10.63 -1.39
N SER A 161 -14.15 9.50 -1.30
CA SER A 161 -14.75 8.20 -1.04
C SER A 161 -14.44 7.63 0.34
N TYR A 162 -13.35 8.08 0.95
CA TYR A 162 -12.84 7.53 2.20
C TYR A 162 -12.27 8.61 3.11
N GLU A 163 -12.30 8.35 4.42
CA GLU A 163 -11.59 9.15 5.41
C GLU A 163 -11.06 8.27 6.56
N PRO A 164 -10.03 8.72 7.30
CA PRO A 164 -9.51 8.00 8.46
C PRO A 164 -10.42 8.23 9.68
N ARG A 165 -10.68 7.17 10.43
CA ARG A 165 -11.46 7.21 11.69
C ARG A 165 -10.78 6.42 12.80
N CYS A 166 -10.92 6.91 14.03
CA CYS A 166 -10.60 6.11 15.20
C CYS A 166 -11.68 5.04 15.42
N GLU A 167 -11.38 4.04 16.24
CA GLU A 167 -12.30 2.94 16.54
C GLU A 167 -13.68 3.43 17.01
N GLY A 168 -13.73 4.45 17.87
CA GLY A 168 -15.00 4.97 18.39
C GLY A 168 -15.80 5.86 17.43
N CYS A 169 -15.20 6.30 16.31
CA CYS A 169 -15.88 7.11 15.29
C CYS A 169 -16.17 6.35 14.02
N TRP A 170 -15.52 5.19 13.82
CA TRP A 170 -15.73 4.34 12.66
C TRP A 170 -17.06 3.60 12.76
N LYS A 171 -17.71 3.42 11.61
CA LYS A 171 -18.92 2.61 11.46
C LYS A 171 -18.76 1.71 10.26
N ALA A 172 -19.00 0.42 10.45
CA ALA A 172 -19.01 -0.51 9.33
C ALA A 172 -20.06 -0.06 8.29
N PRO A 173 -19.75 -0.17 6.99
CA PRO A 173 -20.74 0.06 5.95
C PRO A 173 -21.95 -0.87 6.16
N PRO A 174 -23.20 -0.39 5.89
CA PRO A 174 -24.42 -1.17 6.11
C PRO A 174 -24.58 -2.32 5.10
N GLU A 175 -23.94 -2.19 3.93
CA GLU A 175 -23.98 -3.22 2.90
C GLU A 175 -23.10 -4.41 3.28
N ALA A 176 -23.58 -5.61 2.97
CA ALA A 176 -22.75 -6.80 3.12
C ALA A 176 -21.45 -6.64 2.27
N PRO A 177 -20.30 -7.06 2.80
CA PRO A 177 -19.09 -7.07 2.01
C PRO A 177 -19.26 -7.99 0.80
N PRO A 178 -18.85 -7.56 -0.38
CA PRO A 178 -18.94 -8.35 -1.60
C PRO A 178 -18.12 -9.63 -1.53
#